data_b67ed92b3c4f77b414f59f8a93d13d3e
#
_entry.id   b67ed92b3c4f77b414f59f8a93d13d3e
#
_cell.length_a   1.000
_cell.length_b   1.000
_cell.length_c   1.000
_cell.angle_alpha   90.00
_cell.angle_beta   90.00
_cell.angle_gamma   90.00
#
_symmetry.space_group_name_H-M   'P 1'
#
loop_
_entity.id
_entity.type
_entity.pdbx_description
1 polymer ?
#
loop_
_entity_poly.entity_id
_entity_poly.type
_entity_poly.pdbx_seq_one_letter_code
_entity_poly.pdbx_strand_id
1 'polypeptide(L)'
;MEFNDITYGNPTVQDLAFIQGKGLTDDLFDTLKDTLTFPKNDSELVKDELNEIVDCLATMLQPENQSFLKRYQSYDRNLIQALSSIFKQRNIDVEELITDIVKDVQGLIYKVKYYYQRPRPRQIAQYYKLKLFPYKSFSSNTPSFPSGHCLQAIVILNVIGNKN
;
A
#
# COMPACT_ATOMS: atom_id res chain seq x y z
N MET A 1 -9.90 -22.20 -12.79
CA MET A 1 -9.38 -21.30 -11.72
C MET A 1 -10.60 -20.78 -10.99
N GLU A 2 -10.74 -21.15 -9.77
CA GLU A 2 -11.83 -20.64 -8.93
C GLU A 2 -11.57 -19.18 -8.54
N PHE A 3 -12.63 -18.44 -8.20
CA PHE A 3 -12.53 -17.02 -7.93
C PHE A 3 -11.60 -16.72 -6.72
N ASN A 4 -11.62 -17.59 -5.73
CA ASN A 4 -10.77 -17.48 -4.55
C ASN A 4 -9.30 -17.85 -4.79
N ASP A 5 -8.98 -18.53 -5.89
CA ASP A 5 -7.61 -18.90 -6.27
C ASP A 5 -6.83 -17.73 -6.91
N ILE A 6 -7.51 -16.62 -7.20
CA ILE A 6 -6.87 -15.46 -7.80
C ILE A 6 -5.94 -14.84 -6.78
N THR A 7 -4.67 -14.82 -7.12
CA THR A 7 -3.62 -14.15 -6.34
C THR A 7 -2.99 -13.02 -7.14
N TYR A 8 -2.22 -12.19 -6.49
CA TYR A 8 -1.49 -11.12 -7.17
C TYR A 8 -0.46 -11.67 -8.18
N GLY A 9 0.23 -12.73 -7.82
CA GLY A 9 1.29 -13.34 -8.58
C GLY A 9 2.64 -13.32 -7.85
N ASN A 10 3.67 -13.86 -8.50
CA ASN A 10 4.99 -14.04 -7.90
C ASN A 10 5.78 -12.71 -7.81
N PRO A 11 6.69 -12.59 -6.85
CA PRO A 11 7.58 -11.44 -6.74
C PRO A 11 8.54 -11.33 -7.94
N THR A 12 8.84 -10.10 -8.33
CA THR A 12 9.92 -9.82 -9.29
C THR A 12 11.29 -10.00 -8.62
N VAL A 13 12.36 -10.00 -9.43
CA VAL A 13 13.74 -10.05 -8.89
C VAL A 13 14.01 -8.89 -7.94
N GLN A 14 13.47 -7.70 -8.22
CA GLN A 14 13.62 -6.53 -7.37
C GLN A 14 12.85 -6.71 -6.05
N ASP A 15 11.64 -7.28 -6.08
CA ASP A 15 10.86 -7.56 -4.89
C ASP A 15 11.55 -8.59 -3.99
N LEU A 16 12.19 -9.61 -4.59
CA LEU A 16 12.95 -10.62 -3.87
C LEU A 16 14.13 -10.01 -3.10
N ALA A 17 14.77 -8.97 -3.62
CA ALA A 17 15.84 -8.28 -2.92
C ALA A 17 15.35 -7.65 -1.60
N PHE A 18 14.14 -7.09 -1.59
CA PHE A 18 13.52 -6.59 -0.36
C PHE A 18 13.11 -7.72 0.59
N ILE A 19 12.54 -8.81 0.07
CA ILE A 19 12.09 -9.97 0.86
C ILE A 19 13.27 -10.65 1.56
N GLN A 20 14.42 -10.76 0.89
CA GLN A 20 15.62 -11.42 1.40
C GLN A 20 16.49 -10.51 2.25
N GLY A 21 16.29 -9.20 2.18
CA GLY A 21 16.99 -8.23 3.02
C GLY A 21 16.73 -8.49 4.50
N LYS A 22 17.80 -8.45 5.30
CA LYS A 22 17.69 -8.47 6.77
C LYS A 22 17.33 -7.08 7.27
N GLY A 23 16.33 -6.99 8.14
CA GLY A 23 15.91 -5.75 8.76
C GLY A 23 15.53 -5.96 10.23
N LEU A 24 15.42 -4.88 10.97
CA LEU A 24 15.03 -4.87 12.39
C LEU A 24 13.63 -5.49 12.65
N THR A 25 12.86 -5.72 11.59
CA THR A 25 11.46 -6.17 11.67
C THR A 25 11.27 -7.64 11.27
N ASP A 26 12.35 -8.42 11.12
CA ASP A 26 12.25 -9.80 10.66
C ASP A 26 11.46 -10.69 11.64
N ASP A 27 11.70 -10.56 12.94
CA ASP A 27 10.98 -11.31 13.97
C ASP A 27 9.48 -10.96 14.00
N LEU A 28 9.13 -9.75 13.60
CA LEU A 28 7.76 -9.28 13.53
C LEU A 28 6.96 -9.97 12.42
N PHE A 29 7.60 -10.34 11.31
CA PHE A 29 6.94 -11.09 10.23
C PHE A 29 6.39 -12.42 10.73
N ASP A 30 7.19 -13.20 11.48
CA ASP A 30 6.76 -14.48 12.02
C ASP A 30 5.58 -14.37 13.00
N THR A 31 5.50 -13.25 13.71
CA THR A 31 4.36 -12.94 14.59
C THR A 31 3.11 -12.56 13.79
N LEU A 32 3.26 -11.81 12.70
CA LEU A 32 2.14 -11.25 11.95
C LEU A 32 1.54 -12.21 10.92
N LYS A 33 2.34 -13.08 10.30
CA LYS A 33 1.94 -13.89 9.14
C LYS A 33 0.70 -14.76 9.39
N ASP A 34 0.47 -15.19 10.65
CA ASP A 34 -0.65 -16.07 10.99
C ASP A 34 -1.80 -15.32 11.71
N THR A 35 -1.64 -14.02 11.96
CA THR A 35 -2.63 -13.22 12.72
C THR A 35 -3.46 -12.30 11.84
N LEU A 36 -2.95 -11.93 10.67
CA LEU A 36 -3.64 -11.00 9.78
C LEU A 36 -4.64 -11.74 8.89
N THR A 37 -5.83 -11.19 8.74
CA THR A 37 -6.89 -11.72 7.89
C THR A 37 -7.44 -10.67 6.96
N PHE A 38 -7.99 -11.09 5.84
CA PHE A 38 -8.74 -10.24 4.91
C PHE A 38 -9.91 -11.03 4.29
N PRO A 39 -10.96 -10.36 3.80
CA PRO A 39 -12.11 -11.04 3.25
C PRO A 39 -11.76 -11.84 2.00
N LYS A 40 -12.49 -12.95 1.78
CA LYS A 40 -12.34 -13.76 0.57
C LYS A 40 -12.71 -12.95 -0.67
N ASN A 41 -12.07 -13.27 -1.80
CA ASN A 41 -12.30 -12.57 -3.06
C ASN A 41 -13.77 -12.56 -3.51
N ASP A 42 -14.52 -13.63 -3.22
CA ASP A 42 -15.92 -13.82 -3.60
C ASP A 42 -16.94 -13.34 -2.53
N SER A 43 -16.48 -12.67 -1.47
CA SER A 43 -17.37 -12.16 -0.42
C SER A 43 -18.14 -10.91 -0.87
N GLU A 44 -19.36 -10.74 -0.34
CA GLU A 44 -20.14 -9.52 -0.58
C GLU A 44 -19.38 -8.27 -0.12
N LEU A 45 -18.60 -8.36 0.97
CA LEU A 45 -17.76 -7.25 1.43
C LEU A 45 -16.76 -6.80 0.36
N VAL A 46 -16.07 -7.72 -0.30
CA VAL A 46 -15.13 -7.37 -1.38
C VAL A 46 -15.86 -6.79 -2.60
N LYS A 47 -17.06 -7.27 -2.89
CA LYS A 47 -17.89 -6.73 -3.96
C LYS A 47 -18.32 -5.28 -3.66
N ASP A 48 -18.73 -5.02 -2.42
CA ASP A 48 -19.12 -3.67 -1.99
C ASP A 48 -17.93 -2.72 -2.01
N GLU A 49 -16.76 -3.12 -1.48
CA GLU A 49 -15.51 -2.36 -1.59
C GLU A 49 -15.15 -2.02 -3.05
N LEU A 50 -15.35 -2.96 -3.98
CA LEU A 50 -15.10 -2.72 -5.40
C LEU A 50 -16.07 -1.72 -6.02
N ASN A 51 -17.36 -1.77 -5.64
CA ASN A 51 -18.34 -0.79 -6.09
C ASN A 51 -17.98 0.61 -5.56
N GLU A 52 -17.62 0.74 -4.30
CA GLU A 52 -17.13 2.01 -3.73
C GLU A 52 -15.90 2.55 -4.48
N ILE A 53 -14.95 1.68 -4.84
CA ILE A 53 -13.77 2.08 -5.62
C ILE A 53 -14.19 2.61 -7.01
N VAL A 54 -15.15 1.95 -7.67
CA VAL A 54 -15.65 2.39 -8.99
C VAL A 54 -16.29 3.77 -8.87
N ASP A 55 -17.13 4.00 -7.87
CA ASP A 55 -17.83 5.27 -7.63
C ASP A 55 -16.86 6.40 -7.26
N CYS A 56 -15.90 6.10 -6.37
CA CYS A 56 -14.83 7.03 -6.01
C CYS A 56 -13.99 7.43 -7.22
N LEU A 57 -13.61 6.48 -8.07
CA LEU A 57 -12.83 6.77 -9.28
C LEU A 57 -13.64 7.61 -10.28
N ALA A 58 -14.93 7.32 -10.46
CA ALA A 58 -15.79 8.12 -11.31
C ALA A 58 -15.85 9.59 -10.84
N THR A 59 -15.94 9.82 -9.55
CA THR A 59 -15.89 11.16 -8.94
C THR A 59 -14.51 11.81 -9.09
N MET A 60 -13.44 11.08 -8.78
CA MET A 60 -12.08 11.61 -8.83
C MET A 60 -11.62 12.00 -10.24
N LEU A 61 -12.14 11.33 -11.26
CA LEU A 61 -11.80 11.62 -12.66
C LEU A 61 -12.52 12.86 -13.23
N GLN A 62 -13.45 13.47 -12.49
CA GLN A 62 -14.09 14.71 -12.91
C GLN A 62 -13.08 15.87 -13.02
N PRO A 63 -13.30 16.82 -13.94
CA PRO A 63 -12.37 17.93 -14.19
C PRO A 63 -12.00 18.74 -12.94
N GLU A 64 -12.96 18.98 -12.04
CA GLU A 64 -12.77 19.73 -10.78
C GLU A 64 -11.80 19.04 -9.82
N ASN A 65 -11.62 17.73 -9.92
CA ASN A 65 -10.76 16.94 -9.03
C ASN A 65 -9.32 16.73 -9.56
N GLN A 66 -8.98 17.29 -10.72
CA GLN A 66 -7.67 17.10 -11.35
C GLN A 66 -6.49 17.61 -10.49
N SER A 67 -6.68 18.70 -9.74
CA SER A 67 -5.67 19.24 -8.82
C SER A 67 -5.39 18.26 -7.67
N PHE A 68 -6.44 17.64 -7.14
CA PHE A 68 -6.33 16.60 -6.11
C PHE A 68 -5.58 15.38 -6.65
N LEU A 69 -5.92 14.91 -7.85
CA LEU A 69 -5.26 13.76 -8.48
C LEU A 69 -3.77 14.01 -8.70
N LYS A 70 -3.38 15.19 -9.16
CA LYS A 70 -1.95 15.56 -9.32
C LYS A 70 -1.20 15.52 -8.00
N ARG A 71 -1.81 16.05 -6.93
CA ARG A 71 -1.24 16.01 -5.58
C ARG A 71 -1.13 14.58 -5.05
N TYR A 72 -2.17 13.78 -5.21
CA TYR A 72 -2.15 12.35 -4.86
C TYR A 72 -1.01 11.61 -5.57
N GLN A 73 -0.84 11.81 -6.88
CA GLN A 73 0.26 11.19 -7.65
C GLN A 73 1.64 11.61 -7.15
N SER A 74 1.78 12.85 -6.73
CA SER A 74 3.04 13.36 -6.15
C SER A 74 3.37 12.64 -4.84
N TYR A 75 2.38 12.45 -3.97
CA TYR A 75 2.55 11.75 -2.69
C TYR A 75 2.80 10.25 -2.88
N ASP A 76 2.07 9.61 -3.80
CA ASP A 76 2.26 8.20 -4.15
C ASP A 76 3.68 7.92 -4.69
N ARG A 77 4.25 8.89 -5.43
CA ARG A 77 5.60 8.78 -5.98
C ARG A 77 6.68 8.99 -4.93
N ASN A 78 6.48 9.90 -4.00
CA ASN A 78 7.52 10.33 -3.06
C ASN A 78 6.97 10.61 -1.66
N LEU A 79 6.63 9.53 -0.96
CA LEU A 79 6.09 9.59 0.41
C LEU A 79 7.05 10.28 1.39
N ILE A 80 8.36 10.00 1.29
CA ILE A 80 9.38 10.57 2.19
C ILE A 80 9.35 12.10 2.09
N GLN A 81 9.44 12.63 0.88
CA GLN A 81 9.42 14.08 0.67
C GLN A 81 8.08 14.70 1.11
N ALA A 82 6.96 14.02 0.84
CA ALA A 82 5.64 14.49 1.24
C ALA A 82 5.53 14.63 2.76
N LEU A 83 5.95 13.62 3.52
CA LEU A 83 5.92 13.64 4.98
C LEU A 83 6.96 14.63 5.54
N SER A 84 8.19 14.62 5.06
CA SER A 84 9.23 15.56 5.51
C SER A 84 8.81 17.02 5.33
N SER A 85 8.11 17.34 4.24
CA SER A 85 7.62 18.70 4.00
C SER A 85 6.61 19.17 5.05
N ILE A 86 5.77 18.27 5.58
CA ILE A 86 4.80 18.58 6.63
C ILE A 86 5.52 18.95 7.95
N PHE A 87 6.55 18.20 8.31
CA PHE A 87 7.33 18.48 9.52
C PHE A 87 8.21 19.74 9.36
N LYS A 88 8.76 19.96 8.18
CA LYS A 88 9.59 21.13 7.86
C LYS A 88 8.81 22.44 7.98
N GLN A 89 7.50 22.45 7.70
CA GLN A 89 6.62 23.60 7.95
C GLN A 89 6.52 23.98 9.44
N ARG A 90 6.89 23.07 10.34
CA ARG A 90 6.96 23.27 11.79
C ARG A 90 8.40 23.42 12.32
N ASN A 91 9.35 23.67 11.43
CA ASN A 91 10.79 23.76 11.73
C ASN A 91 11.38 22.48 12.34
N ILE A 92 10.81 21.31 12.00
CA ILE A 92 11.30 20.00 12.43
C ILE A 92 11.92 19.31 11.22
N ASP A 93 13.23 19.05 11.25
CA ASP A 93 13.92 18.29 10.20
C ASP A 93 13.98 16.82 10.62
N VAL A 94 13.27 15.99 9.86
CA VAL A 94 13.14 14.53 10.12
C VAL A 94 13.36 13.70 8.86
N GLU A 95 13.91 14.28 7.79
CA GLU A 95 13.99 13.62 6.49
C GLU A 95 14.86 12.35 6.55
N GLU A 96 16.01 12.43 7.23
CA GLU A 96 16.91 11.28 7.42
C GLU A 96 16.22 10.19 8.25
N LEU A 97 15.59 10.56 9.37
CA LEU A 97 14.85 9.63 10.22
C LEU A 97 13.72 8.93 9.46
N ILE A 98 12.93 9.67 8.66
CA ILE A 98 11.86 9.09 7.85
C ILE A 98 12.44 8.13 6.80
N THR A 99 13.55 8.49 6.19
CA THR A 99 14.23 7.65 5.20
C THR A 99 14.67 6.31 5.80
N ASP A 100 15.26 6.34 6.98
CA ASP A 100 15.71 5.13 7.68
C ASP A 100 14.52 4.26 8.11
N ILE A 101 13.47 4.85 8.68
CA ILE A 101 12.24 4.11 9.01
C ILE A 101 11.65 3.42 7.77
N VAL A 102 11.56 4.13 6.64
CA VAL A 102 11.01 3.57 5.40
C VAL A 102 11.84 2.38 4.92
N LYS A 103 13.17 2.47 4.97
CA LYS A 103 14.06 1.35 4.63
C LYS A 103 13.87 0.15 5.54
N ASP A 104 13.79 0.40 6.85
CA ASP A 104 13.68 -0.67 7.86
C ASP A 104 12.37 -1.44 7.74
N VAL A 105 11.25 -0.76 7.47
CA VAL A 105 9.95 -1.43 7.34
C VAL A 105 9.68 -2.01 5.94
N GLN A 106 10.49 -1.64 4.95
CA GLN A 106 10.28 -2.07 3.55
C GLN A 106 10.32 -3.60 3.42
N GLY A 107 11.30 -4.25 4.03
CA GLY A 107 11.44 -5.70 4.00
C GLY A 107 10.21 -6.40 4.57
N LEU A 108 9.72 -5.96 5.73
CA LEU A 108 8.50 -6.49 6.35
C LEU A 108 7.28 -6.33 5.44
N ILE A 109 7.09 -5.13 4.86
CA ILE A 109 5.98 -4.86 3.95
C ILE A 109 5.97 -5.87 2.80
N TYR A 110 7.12 -6.10 2.17
CA TYR A 110 7.21 -7.03 1.04
C TYR A 110 7.03 -8.49 1.46
N LYS A 111 7.60 -8.93 2.59
CA LYS A 111 7.38 -10.26 3.15
C LYS A 111 5.90 -10.54 3.37
N VAL A 112 5.18 -9.65 4.06
CA VAL A 112 3.75 -9.80 4.32
C VAL A 112 2.93 -9.74 3.02
N LYS A 113 3.23 -8.82 2.12
CA LYS A 113 2.55 -8.71 0.83
C LYS A 113 2.60 -10.01 0.03
N TYR A 114 3.78 -10.58 -0.13
CA TYR A 114 3.97 -11.79 -0.93
C TYR A 114 3.64 -13.08 -0.20
N TYR A 115 3.56 -13.07 1.12
CA TYR A 115 2.98 -14.16 1.88
C TYR A 115 1.49 -14.32 1.60
N TYR A 116 0.73 -13.22 1.65
CA TYR A 116 -0.70 -13.25 1.42
C TYR A 116 -1.09 -13.16 -0.05
N GLN A 117 -0.29 -12.56 -0.88
CA GLN A 117 -0.53 -12.37 -2.32
C GLN A 117 -1.93 -11.84 -2.66
N ARG A 118 -2.51 -10.99 -1.79
CA ARG A 118 -3.87 -10.46 -2.01
C ARG A 118 -3.94 -9.74 -3.35
N PRO A 119 -4.87 -10.11 -4.24
CA PRO A 119 -4.98 -9.50 -5.56
C PRO A 119 -5.36 -8.02 -5.45
N ARG A 120 -5.00 -7.25 -6.46
CA ARG A 120 -5.45 -5.86 -6.60
C ARG A 120 -6.90 -5.82 -7.10
N PRO A 121 -7.67 -4.76 -6.76
CA PRO A 121 -9.03 -4.58 -7.24
C PRO A 121 -9.20 -4.84 -8.73
N ARG A 122 -8.25 -4.37 -9.57
CA ARG A 122 -8.25 -4.57 -11.03
C ARG A 122 -8.22 -6.04 -11.48
N GLN A 123 -7.66 -6.94 -10.66
CA GLN A 123 -7.53 -8.36 -11.00
C GLN A 123 -8.83 -9.11 -10.73
N ILE A 124 -9.62 -8.66 -9.76
CA ILE A 124 -10.86 -9.32 -9.37
C ILE A 124 -12.12 -8.62 -9.87
N ALA A 125 -12.08 -7.34 -10.22
CA ALA A 125 -13.22 -6.57 -10.69
C ALA A 125 -13.91 -7.20 -11.92
N GLN A 126 -13.14 -7.79 -12.83
CA GLN A 126 -13.67 -8.47 -14.02
C GLN A 126 -14.61 -9.65 -13.68
N TYR A 127 -14.39 -10.33 -12.56
CA TYR A 127 -15.24 -11.46 -12.13
C TYR A 127 -16.59 -10.96 -11.60
N TYR A 128 -16.63 -9.74 -11.08
CA TYR A 128 -17.87 -9.05 -10.72
C TYR A 128 -18.48 -8.26 -11.88
N LYS A 129 -17.92 -8.38 -13.09
CA LYS A 129 -18.34 -7.62 -14.29
C LYS A 129 -18.29 -6.10 -14.08
N LEU A 130 -17.42 -5.63 -13.19
CA LEU A 130 -17.20 -4.22 -12.91
C LEU A 130 -16.17 -3.63 -13.88
N LYS A 131 -16.49 -2.46 -14.43
CA LYS A 131 -15.56 -1.69 -15.27
C LYS A 131 -14.67 -0.84 -14.36
N LEU A 132 -13.59 -1.43 -13.88
CA LEU A 132 -12.59 -0.71 -13.12
C LEU A 132 -11.45 -0.28 -14.04
N PHE A 133 -11.37 1.02 -14.31
CA PHE A 133 -10.24 1.62 -15.01
C PHE A 133 -9.18 1.97 -13.97
N PRO A 134 -8.04 1.25 -13.93
CA PRO A 134 -7.05 1.50 -12.91
C PRO A 134 -6.45 2.89 -13.11
N TYR A 135 -6.56 3.71 -12.09
CA TYR A 135 -5.79 4.94 -12.00
C TYR A 135 -4.30 4.59 -11.89
N LYS A 136 -3.43 5.28 -12.63
CA LYS A 136 -1.99 5.05 -12.58
C LYS A 136 -1.45 5.42 -11.21
N SER A 137 -1.21 4.42 -10.36
CA SER A 137 -0.52 4.54 -9.09
C SER A 137 0.88 3.94 -9.23
N PHE A 138 1.90 4.64 -8.76
CA PHE A 138 3.29 4.17 -8.80
C PHE A 138 3.51 3.01 -7.83
N SER A 139 2.78 2.99 -6.73
CA SER A 139 2.87 1.96 -5.69
C SER A 139 2.03 0.71 -5.95
N SER A 140 1.30 0.64 -7.09
CA SER A 140 0.34 -0.44 -7.35
C SER A 140 0.93 -1.70 -7.98
N ASN A 141 2.25 -1.85 -8.02
CA ASN A 141 2.96 -2.96 -8.67
C ASN A 141 3.33 -4.10 -7.70
N THR A 142 2.69 -4.18 -6.55
CA THR A 142 2.85 -5.23 -5.54
C THR A 142 1.47 -5.67 -5.06
N PRO A 143 1.32 -6.79 -4.32
CA PRO A 143 0.05 -7.21 -3.75
C PRO A 143 -0.68 -6.09 -2.99
N SER A 144 -2.02 -6.15 -2.92
CA SER A 144 -2.84 -5.07 -2.35
C SER A 144 -2.72 -4.93 -0.84
N PHE A 145 -2.41 -6.00 -0.12
CA PHE A 145 -2.38 -6.07 1.34
C PHE A 145 -0.99 -6.47 1.86
N PRO A 146 -0.49 -5.83 2.92
CA PRO A 146 -1.00 -4.58 3.53
C PRO A 146 -0.72 -3.36 2.65
N SER A 147 -1.35 -2.22 2.95
CA SER A 147 -0.97 -0.94 2.34
C SER A 147 0.40 -0.51 2.84
N GLY A 148 1.39 -0.47 1.94
CA GLY A 148 2.75 -0.05 2.29
C GLY A 148 2.80 1.37 2.84
N HIS A 149 2.17 2.33 2.17
CA HIS A 149 2.13 3.73 2.61
C HIS A 149 1.44 3.91 3.97
N CYS A 150 0.34 3.18 4.22
CA CYS A 150 -0.32 3.25 5.53
C CYS A 150 0.59 2.73 6.64
N LEU A 151 1.24 1.59 6.43
CA LEU A 151 2.15 1.03 7.43
C LEU A 151 3.34 1.95 7.70
N GLN A 152 3.98 2.46 6.64
CA GLN A 152 5.06 3.42 6.75
C GLN A 152 4.64 4.68 7.51
N ALA A 153 3.49 5.27 7.17
CA ALA A 153 2.97 6.46 7.84
C ALA A 153 2.70 6.23 9.33
N ILE A 154 2.08 5.09 9.69
CA ILE A 154 1.80 4.74 11.08
C ILE A 154 3.10 4.60 11.87
N VAL A 155 4.11 3.89 11.34
CA VAL A 155 5.39 3.72 12.03
C VAL A 155 6.10 5.07 12.21
N ILE A 156 6.16 5.89 11.15
CA ILE A 156 6.77 7.22 11.17
C ILE A 156 6.12 8.10 12.25
N LEU A 157 4.77 8.17 12.26
CA LEU A 157 4.05 8.98 13.23
C LEU A 157 4.26 8.52 14.66
N ASN A 158 4.32 7.20 14.92
CA ASN A 158 4.60 6.65 16.25
C ASN A 158 6.04 6.95 16.70
N VAL A 159 7.03 6.77 15.82
CA VAL A 159 8.44 7.05 16.18
C VAL A 159 8.67 8.53 16.45
N ILE A 160 8.10 9.42 15.64
CA ILE A 160 8.26 10.87 15.84
C ILE A 160 7.42 11.35 17.02
N GLY A 161 6.19 10.86 17.19
CA GLY A 161 5.31 11.24 18.29
C GLY A 161 5.83 10.83 19.68
N ASN A 162 6.57 9.72 19.76
CA ASN A 162 7.17 9.26 21.02
C ASN A 162 8.51 9.95 21.36
N LYS A 163 9.05 10.77 20.45
CA LYS A 163 10.29 11.54 20.70
C LYS A 163 10.02 12.96 21.23
N ASN A 164 8.76 13.38 21.30
CA ASN A 164 8.30 14.64 21.87
C ASN A 164 7.54 14.40 23.18
#